data_75d90d57b0b5c4e40f8c43bd8747a8d2
#
_entry.id   75d90d57b0b5c4e40f8c43bd8747a8d2
#
_cell.length_a   1.000
_cell.length_b   1.000
_cell.length_c   1.000
_cell.angle_alpha   90.00
_cell.angle_beta   90.00
_cell.angle_gamma   90.00
#
_symmetry.space_group_name_H-M   'P 1'
#
loop_
_entity.id
_entity.type
_entity.pdbx_description
1 polymer ?
#
loop_
_entity_poly.entity_id
_entity_poly.type
_entity_poly.pdbx_seq_one_letter_code
_entity_poly.pdbx_strand_id
1 'polypeptide(L)'
;MKSLLKLLGFILFACVACTTNSEIDELNTADLTKSKDQLTLQTQEPKTVTVPIKADFYSIPDTILPGVGCTPPQANIEMKGGGWIGGNASHTGLVNLNESHWTMINCSFDPATYQLTTLAEGKITAASKDYYLYQVTMVTQLPGGDFTGEVTINDGTGKFKGATGTLMIKGLVDHITGIITFTG
;
A
#
# COMPACT_ATOMS: atom_id res chain seq x y z
N MET A 1 -47.23 10.81 -23.32
CA MET A 1 -47.48 12.16 -23.89
C MET A 1 -46.37 13.11 -23.45
N LYS A 2 -45.74 13.74 -24.45
CA LYS A 2 -44.89 14.96 -24.40
C LYS A 2 -43.60 14.82 -23.59
N SER A 3 -42.43 14.53 -24.18
CA SER A 3 -41.64 15.36 -25.15
C SER A 3 -41.13 16.67 -24.54
N LEU A 4 -39.80 16.81 -24.49
CA LEU A 4 -38.93 17.92 -24.86
C LEU A 4 -37.55 17.67 -24.25
N LEU A 5 -36.50 17.35 -24.94
CA LEU A 5 -35.80 18.00 -26.07
C LEU A 5 -34.89 19.15 -25.62
N LYS A 6 -33.59 18.94 -25.82
CA LYS A 6 -32.51 19.86 -26.15
C LYS A 6 -31.90 20.71 -25.04
N LEU A 7 -30.57 20.54 -24.83
CA LEU A 7 -29.61 21.56 -25.30
C LEU A 7 -28.19 20.99 -25.40
N LEU A 8 -27.72 20.88 -26.64
CA LEU A 8 -26.31 20.70 -27.00
C LEU A 8 -25.57 22.02 -26.67
N GLY A 9 -24.55 21.95 -25.84
CA GLY A 9 -23.59 23.04 -25.67
C GLY A 9 -22.21 22.57 -26.17
N PHE A 10 -21.92 22.82 -27.44
CA PHE A 10 -20.58 22.70 -28.01
C PHE A 10 -19.73 23.87 -27.50
N ILE A 11 -18.71 23.60 -26.71
CA ILE A 11 -17.65 24.58 -26.42
C ILE A 11 -16.42 24.13 -27.20
N LEU A 12 -16.19 24.83 -28.33
CA LEU A 12 -14.92 24.81 -29.05
C LEU A 12 -13.87 25.55 -28.20
N PHE A 13 -12.86 24.83 -27.75
CA PHE A 13 -11.63 25.46 -27.25
C PHE A 13 -10.64 25.54 -28.41
N ALA A 14 -10.39 26.77 -28.87
CA ALA A 14 -9.37 27.07 -29.85
C ALA A 14 -7.97 26.91 -29.21
N CYS A 15 -7.16 26.00 -29.77
CA CYS A 15 -5.74 25.92 -29.47
C CYS A 15 -5.03 27.11 -30.11
N VAL A 16 -4.51 28.03 -29.31
CA VAL A 16 -3.53 29.01 -29.73
C VAL A 16 -2.16 28.34 -29.77
N ALA A 17 -1.67 28.08 -30.98
CA ALA A 17 -0.30 27.64 -31.19
C ALA A 17 0.64 28.86 -31.01
N CYS A 18 1.43 28.87 -29.93
CA CYS A 18 2.60 29.75 -29.84
C CYS A 18 3.75 29.12 -30.63
N THR A 19 3.99 29.68 -31.81
CA THR A 19 5.24 29.49 -32.55
C THR A 19 6.28 30.45 -32.00
N THR A 20 7.26 29.94 -31.28
CA THR A 20 8.49 30.70 -30.97
C THR A 20 9.48 30.51 -32.13
N ASN A 21 9.68 31.56 -32.87
CA ASN A 21 10.83 31.69 -33.76
C ASN A 21 12.11 31.75 -32.95
N SER A 22 12.97 30.76 -33.06
CA SER A 22 14.36 30.88 -32.62
C SER A 22 15.20 31.32 -33.80
N GLU A 23 15.64 32.55 -33.79
CA GLU A 23 16.72 33.04 -34.65
C GLU A 23 17.97 32.23 -34.38
N ILE A 24 18.52 31.66 -35.42
CA ILE A 24 19.80 30.97 -35.39
C ILE A 24 20.87 32.06 -35.58
N ASP A 25 21.46 32.50 -34.49
CA ASP A 25 22.71 33.30 -34.52
C ASP A 25 23.86 32.36 -34.93
N GLU A 26 24.49 32.69 -36.04
CA GLU A 26 25.76 32.12 -36.50
C GLU A 26 26.84 32.40 -35.45
N LEU A 27 27.17 31.40 -34.61
CA LEU A 27 28.28 31.52 -33.69
C LEU A 27 29.55 30.95 -34.27
N ASN A 28 30.49 31.86 -34.50
CA ASN A 28 31.87 31.74 -34.84
C ASN A 28 32.58 30.45 -34.41
N THR A 29 33.09 29.72 -35.38
CA THR A 29 34.04 28.61 -35.24
C THR A 29 35.45 29.12 -34.90
N ALA A 30 35.67 29.57 -33.69
CA ALA A 30 37.03 29.78 -33.17
C ALA A 30 36.99 29.87 -31.64
N ASP A 31 36.95 28.75 -30.95
CA ASP A 31 37.62 28.49 -29.68
C ASP A 31 37.27 27.10 -29.10
N LEU A 32 37.60 26.05 -29.81
CA LEU A 32 37.35 24.66 -29.41
C LEU A 32 38.64 23.97 -28.92
N THR A 33 39.46 24.69 -28.17
CA THR A 33 40.64 24.07 -27.52
C THR A 33 40.93 24.70 -26.17
N LYS A 34 40.08 24.47 -25.19
CA LYS A 34 40.40 24.41 -23.76
C LYS A 34 39.14 24.36 -22.90
N SER A 35 38.63 23.22 -22.65
CA SER A 35 38.07 22.82 -21.34
C SER A 35 37.64 21.37 -21.42
N LYS A 36 38.57 20.46 -21.21
CA LYS A 36 38.27 19.13 -20.70
C LYS A 36 38.03 19.27 -19.20
N ASP A 37 37.07 20.06 -18.80
CA ASP A 37 36.52 19.96 -17.44
C ASP A 37 35.60 18.76 -17.42
N GLN A 38 36.09 17.76 -16.69
CA GLN A 38 35.33 16.56 -16.34
C GLN A 38 33.95 16.98 -15.80
N LEU A 39 32.92 16.78 -16.61
CA LEU A 39 31.56 16.66 -16.09
C LEU A 39 31.54 15.36 -15.29
N THR A 40 31.97 15.43 -14.04
CA THR A 40 31.71 14.38 -13.06
C THR A 40 30.21 14.44 -12.84
N LEU A 41 29.49 13.58 -13.55
CA LEU A 41 28.11 13.23 -13.18
C LEU A 41 28.20 12.69 -11.75
N GLN A 42 28.02 13.55 -10.76
CA GLN A 42 27.75 13.13 -9.40
C GLN A 42 26.40 12.43 -9.46
N THR A 43 26.43 11.13 -9.60
CA THR A 43 25.30 10.27 -9.27
C THR A 43 25.01 10.49 -7.78
N GLN A 44 24.14 11.43 -7.47
CA GLN A 44 23.60 11.56 -6.12
C GLN A 44 22.89 10.24 -5.81
N GLU A 45 23.48 9.47 -4.89
CA GLU A 45 22.80 8.32 -4.34
C GLU A 45 21.43 8.77 -3.80
N PRO A 46 20.34 8.01 -4.08
CA PRO A 46 19.03 8.38 -3.62
C PRO A 46 19.06 8.48 -2.09
N LYS A 47 18.79 9.67 -1.57
CA LYS A 47 18.77 9.93 -0.14
C LYS A 47 17.61 9.14 0.48
N THR A 48 17.92 8.10 1.24
CA THR A 48 16.93 7.36 2.02
C THR A 48 16.44 8.24 3.17
N VAL A 49 15.13 8.43 3.24
CA VAL A 49 14.45 9.16 4.31
C VAL A 49 13.64 8.17 5.14
N THR A 50 13.95 8.06 6.43
CA THR A 50 13.15 7.26 7.37
C THR A 50 12.06 8.13 7.98
N VAL A 51 10.82 7.68 7.90
CA VAL A 51 9.66 8.37 8.46
C VAL A 51 8.91 7.45 9.43
N PRO A 52 8.51 7.93 10.61
CA PRO A 52 7.71 7.13 11.53
C PRO A 52 6.28 6.97 10.99
N ILE A 53 5.75 5.75 11.06
CA ILE A 53 4.37 5.45 10.69
C ILE A 53 3.56 5.25 11.97
N LYS A 54 2.39 5.91 12.05
CA LYS A 54 1.33 5.61 13.00
C LYS A 54 0.10 5.18 12.21
N ALA A 55 -0.50 4.08 12.60
CA ALA A 55 -1.63 3.49 11.91
C ALA A 55 -2.76 3.14 12.87
N ASP A 56 -3.99 3.30 12.39
CA ASP A 56 -5.23 2.88 13.05
C ASP A 56 -6.10 2.23 11.97
N PHE A 57 -6.16 0.92 12.00
CA PHE A 57 -6.76 0.11 10.97
C PHE A 57 -7.84 -0.81 11.52
N TYR A 58 -8.76 -1.19 10.65
CA TYR A 58 -9.64 -2.31 10.85
C TYR A 58 -9.64 -3.21 9.61
N SER A 59 -9.96 -4.49 9.81
CA SER A 59 -10.14 -5.45 8.72
C SER A 59 -11.51 -6.11 8.81
N ILE A 60 -12.14 -6.25 7.66
CA ILE A 60 -13.40 -6.96 7.49
C ILE A 60 -13.09 -8.27 6.75
N PRO A 61 -13.51 -9.45 7.26
CA PRO A 61 -13.23 -10.72 6.62
C PRO A 61 -13.86 -10.79 5.23
N ASP A 62 -13.11 -11.33 4.27
CA ASP A 62 -13.65 -11.72 2.98
C ASP A 62 -14.34 -13.08 3.13
N THR A 63 -15.66 -13.10 2.92
CA THR A 63 -16.46 -14.32 3.08
C THR A 63 -16.41 -15.23 1.86
N ILE A 64 -15.80 -14.79 0.77
CA ILE A 64 -15.67 -15.54 -0.49
C ILE A 64 -14.42 -16.41 -0.47
N LEU A 65 -13.35 -15.91 0.17
CA LEU A 65 -12.10 -16.67 0.26
C LEU A 65 -12.25 -17.90 1.15
N PRO A 66 -11.74 -19.06 0.73
CA PRO A 66 -11.76 -20.26 1.55
C PRO A 66 -10.95 -20.03 2.83
N GLY A 67 -11.38 -20.66 3.92
CA GLY A 67 -10.62 -20.65 5.17
C GLY A 67 -9.29 -21.39 5.02
N VAL A 68 -8.34 -21.05 5.87
CA VAL A 68 -7.02 -21.69 5.95
C VAL A 68 -6.94 -22.47 7.25
N GLY A 69 -6.76 -23.78 7.14
CA GLY A 69 -6.51 -24.66 8.27
C GLY A 69 -5.15 -24.43 8.88
N CYS A 70 -5.06 -24.43 10.22
CA CYS A 70 -3.79 -24.28 10.91
C CYS A 70 -3.06 -25.64 11.06
N THR A 71 -1.74 -25.61 11.12
CA THR A 71 -0.90 -26.79 11.32
C THR A 71 -0.21 -26.74 12.70
N PRO A 72 -0.16 -27.87 13.46
CA PRO A 72 -0.83 -29.12 13.18
C PRO A 72 -2.34 -28.92 13.14
N PRO A 73 -3.07 -29.76 12.37
CA PRO A 73 -4.50 -29.66 12.31
C PRO A 73 -5.10 -29.82 13.71
N GLN A 74 -5.66 -28.75 14.24
CA GLN A 74 -6.48 -28.79 15.44
C GLN A 74 -7.93 -28.86 14.97
N ALA A 75 -8.67 -29.82 15.47
CA ALA A 75 -10.10 -29.90 15.16
C ALA A 75 -10.74 -28.55 15.50
N ASN A 76 -11.32 -27.91 14.50
CA ASN A 76 -12.12 -26.68 14.59
C ASN A 76 -11.37 -25.32 14.63
N ILE A 77 -10.06 -25.28 14.35
CA ILE A 77 -9.41 -23.98 14.09
C ILE A 77 -9.31 -23.76 12.58
N GLU A 78 -10.21 -22.95 12.08
CA GLU A 78 -10.21 -22.48 10.70
C GLU A 78 -10.16 -20.95 10.72
N MET A 79 -9.13 -20.40 10.11
CA MET A 79 -8.95 -18.95 9.99
C MET A 79 -9.57 -18.45 8.68
N LYS A 80 -10.09 -17.23 8.69
CA LYS A 80 -10.51 -16.58 7.44
C LYS A 80 -9.32 -16.46 6.50
N GLY A 81 -9.53 -16.80 5.23
CA GLY A 81 -8.47 -16.80 4.21
C GLY A 81 -8.02 -15.41 3.78
N GLY A 82 -8.73 -14.36 4.17
CA GLY A 82 -8.39 -12.99 3.83
C GLY A 82 -9.43 -11.99 4.27
N GLY A 83 -9.19 -10.72 3.93
CA GLY A 83 -10.10 -9.64 4.24
C GLY A 83 -9.72 -8.30 3.62
N TRP A 84 -10.59 -7.34 3.79
CA TRP A 84 -10.44 -5.97 3.32
C TRP A 84 -9.98 -5.08 4.46
N ILE A 85 -9.10 -4.11 4.18
CA ILE A 85 -8.54 -3.23 5.20
C ILE A 85 -8.99 -1.80 4.96
N GLY A 86 -9.51 -1.18 6.02
CA GLY A 86 -9.81 0.24 6.09
C GLY A 86 -9.08 0.91 7.25
N GLY A 87 -9.22 2.23 7.35
CA GLY A 87 -8.61 3.00 8.42
C GLY A 87 -7.77 4.15 7.92
N ASN A 88 -6.81 4.56 8.74
CA ASN A 88 -5.94 5.70 8.45
C ASN A 88 -4.52 5.45 8.96
N ALA A 89 -3.53 5.99 8.23
CA ALA A 89 -2.16 6.00 8.71
C ALA A 89 -1.45 7.29 8.31
N SER A 90 -0.46 7.71 9.12
CA SER A 90 0.43 8.79 8.73
C SER A 90 1.11 8.43 7.40
N HIS A 91 1.32 9.40 6.52
CA HIS A 91 1.87 9.25 5.16
C HIS A 91 0.99 8.48 4.16
N THR A 92 0.17 7.53 4.60
CA THR A 92 -0.83 6.86 3.73
C THR A 92 -2.07 7.74 3.60
N GLY A 93 -2.51 8.37 4.70
CA GLY A 93 -3.80 9.00 4.81
C GLY A 93 -4.91 7.96 4.90
N LEU A 94 -6.09 8.30 4.42
CA LEU A 94 -7.24 7.41 4.38
C LEU A 94 -6.97 6.22 3.44
N VAL A 95 -7.24 5.03 3.93
CA VAL A 95 -7.09 3.77 3.19
C VAL A 95 -8.35 3.49 2.37
N ASN A 96 -8.15 3.16 1.11
CA ASN A 96 -9.23 2.76 0.21
C ASN A 96 -9.63 1.30 0.51
N LEU A 97 -10.71 1.11 1.24
CA LEU A 97 -11.19 -0.20 1.67
C LEU A 97 -11.41 -1.17 0.49
N ASN A 98 -11.93 -0.69 -0.63
CA ASN A 98 -12.26 -1.54 -1.78
C ASN A 98 -11.03 -2.00 -2.58
N GLU A 99 -9.86 -1.44 -2.31
CA GLU A 99 -8.63 -1.74 -3.03
C GLU A 99 -7.49 -2.21 -2.10
N SER A 100 -7.76 -2.29 -0.79
CA SER A 100 -6.81 -2.75 0.22
C SER A 100 -7.25 -4.09 0.77
N HIS A 101 -6.39 -5.09 0.66
CA HIS A 101 -6.74 -6.45 1.05
C HIS A 101 -5.52 -7.20 1.60
N TRP A 102 -5.80 -8.29 2.28
CA TRP A 102 -4.83 -9.27 2.71
C TRP A 102 -5.31 -10.69 2.40
N THR A 103 -4.36 -11.58 2.26
CA THR A 103 -4.60 -13.01 2.06
C THR A 103 -3.70 -13.78 3.00
N MET A 104 -4.24 -14.79 3.68
CA MET A 104 -3.48 -15.66 4.56
C MET A 104 -2.66 -16.65 3.74
N ILE A 105 -1.38 -16.73 4.05
CA ILE A 105 -0.43 -17.66 3.42
C ILE A 105 -0.32 -18.94 4.26
N ASN A 106 -0.23 -18.77 5.58
CA ASN A 106 0.02 -19.88 6.50
C ASN A 106 -0.57 -19.60 7.88
N CYS A 107 -0.89 -20.68 8.58
CA CYS A 107 -1.35 -20.65 9.97
C CYS A 107 -0.73 -21.83 10.73
N SER A 108 -0.20 -21.57 11.92
CA SER A 108 0.26 -22.60 12.84
C SER A 108 -0.29 -22.35 14.24
N PHE A 109 -0.63 -23.42 14.94
CA PHE A 109 -1.15 -23.36 16.31
C PHE A 109 -0.23 -24.15 17.24
N ASP A 110 0.19 -23.52 18.33
CA ASP A 110 0.93 -24.17 19.41
C ASP A 110 -0.03 -24.50 20.56
N PRO A 111 -0.33 -25.80 20.79
CA PRO A 111 -1.24 -26.20 21.85
C PRO A 111 -0.65 -26.04 23.27
N ALA A 112 0.68 -25.94 23.39
CA ALA A 112 1.32 -25.77 24.69
C ALA A 112 1.18 -24.34 25.22
N THR A 113 1.23 -23.36 24.33
CA THR A 113 1.14 -21.94 24.70
C THR A 113 -0.21 -21.32 24.33
N TYR A 114 -1.07 -22.05 23.62
CA TYR A 114 -2.34 -21.55 23.06
C TYR A 114 -2.13 -20.35 22.14
N GLN A 115 -1.02 -20.32 21.43
CA GLN A 115 -0.69 -19.29 20.49
C GLN A 115 -0.99 -19.70 19.05
N LEU A 116 -1.57 -18.78 18.31
CA LEU A 116 -1.83 -18.90 16.89
C LEU A 116 -0.89 -17.96 16.15
N THR A 117 0.00 -18.51 15.33
CA THR A 117 0.87 -17.71 14.45
C THR A 117 0.32 -17.75 13.04
N THR A 118 0.08 -16.56 12.46
CA THR A 118 -0.42 -16.42 11.10
C THR A 118 0.56 -15.61 10.27
N LEU A 119 0.74 -16.02 9.02
CA LEU A 119 1.48 -15.29 8.00
C LEU A 119 0.50 -14.87 6.91
N ALA A 120 0.47 -13.60 6.60
CA ALA A 120 -0.35 -13.04 5.54
C ALA A 120 0.43 -12.05 4.69
N GLU A 121 -0.04 -11.82 3.48
CA GLU A 121 0.45 -10.77 2.60
C GLU A 121 -0.70 -9.92 2.10
N GLY A 122 -0.39 -8.71 1.65
CA GLY A 122 -1.44 -7.84 1.18
C GLY A 122 -0.95 -6.56 0.55
N LYS A 123 -1.94 -5.73 0.28
CA LYS A 123 -1.77 -4.41 -0.33
C LYS A 123 -2.59 -3.39 0.44
N ILE A 124 -1.97 -2.27 0.78
CA ILE A 124 -2.66 -1.08 1.30
C ILE A 124 -2.65 0.00 0.23
N THR A 125 -3.83 0.42 -0.20
CA THR A 125 -4.03 1.47 -1.21
C THR A 125 -4.52 2.74 -0.54
N ALA A 126 -3.81 3.84 -0.74
CA ALA A 126 -4.22 5.16 -0.27
C ALA A 126 -5.39 5.71 -1.11
N ALA A 127 -6.07 6.74 -0.62
CA ALA A 127 -7.10 7.45 -1.38
C ALA A 127 -6.57 8.04 -2.70
N SER A 128 -5.26 8.34 -2.79
CA SER A 128 -4.57 8.79 -4.01
C SER A 128 -4.39 7.69 -5.08
N LYS A 129 -4.73 6.44 -4.79
CA LYS A 129 -4.49 5.23 -5.60
C LYS A 129 -3.06 4.71 -5.57
N ASP A 130 -2.12 5.39 -4.92
CA ASP A 130 -0.82 4.83 -4.64
C ASP A 130 -0.96 3.73 -3.59
N TYR A 131 -0.17 2.68 -3.71
CA TYR A 131 -0.22 1.57 -2.77
C TYR A 131 1.17 1.08 -2.37
N TYR A 132 1.23 0.35 -1.27
CA TYR A 132 2.39 -0.46 -0.90
C TYR A 132 1.98 -1.91 -0.64
N LEU A 133 2.94 -2.79 -0.88
CA LEU A 133 2.84 -4.23 -0.63
C LEU A 133 3.47 -4.54 0.71
N TYR A 134 2.89 -5.50 1.43
CA TYR A 134 3.39 -5.90 2.72
C TYR A 134 3.22 -7.40 2.98
N GLN A 135 4.01 -7.89 3.90
CA GLN A 135 3.79 -9.16 4.59
C GLN A 135 3.64 -8.90 6.08
N VAL A 136 2.88 -9.72 6.77
CA VAL A 136 2.67 -9.62 8.21
C VAL A 136 2.74 -10.99 8.86
N THR A 137 3.50 -11.07 9.95
CA THR A 137 3.44 -12.19 10.90
C THR A 137 2.72 -11.72 12.15
N MET A 138 1.64 -12.39 12.52
CA MET A 138 0.87 -12.09 13.73
C MET A 138 0.90 -13.28 14.67
N VAL A 139 0.98 -12.99 15.97
CA VAL A 139 0.83 -13.96 17.05
C VAL A 139 -0.39 -13.58 17.88
N THR A 140 -1.41 -14.43 17.84
CA THR A 140 -2.67 -14.23 18.57
C THR A 140 -2.73 -15.14 19.75
N GLN A 141 -3.07 -14.61 20.93
CA GLN A 141 -3.28 -15.40 22.14
C GLN A 141 -4.73 -15.87 22.20
N LEU A 142 -4.94 -17.17 22.24
CA LEU A 142 -6.27 -17.75 22.40
C LEU A 142 -6.59 -18.01 23.88
N PRO A 143 -7.86 -17.90 24.28
CA PRO A 143 -9.03 -17.56 23.46
C PRO A 143 -9.31 -16.05 23.34
N GLY A 144 -8.51 -15.17 23.90
CA GLY A 144 -8.81 -13.73 24.05
C GLY A 144 -8.86 -12.94 22.74
N GLY A 145 -8.14 -13.37 21.72
CA GLY A 145 -8.08 -12.66 20.43
C GLY A 145 -7.10 -11.48 20.37
N ASP A 146 -6.46 -11.13 21.50
CA ASP A 146 -5.38 -10.14 21.48
C ASP A 146 -4.21 -10.64 20.64
N PHE A 147 -3.64 -9.76 19.82
CA PHE A 147 -2.49 -10.11 19.03
C PHE A 147 -1.44 -9.01 18.96
N THR A 148 -0.23 -9.43 18.67
CA THR A 148 0.87 -8.58 18.22
C THR A 148 1.39 -9.08 16.89
N GLY A 149 2.01 -8.20 16.12
CA GLY A 149 2.56 -8.61 14.83
C GLY A 149 3.60 -7.63 14.31
N GLU A 150 4.34 -8.12 13.32
CA GLU A 150 5.30 -7.34 12.57
C GLU A 150 4.89 -7.31 11.10
N VAL A 151 4.73 -6.12 10.58
CA VAL A 151 4.46 -5.85 9.16
C VAL A 151 5.77 -5.47 8.50
N THR A 152 6.12 -6.13 7.41
CA THR A 152 7.25 -5.76 6.54
C THR A 152 6.70 -5.14 5.26
N ILE A 153 7.10 -3.91 4.97
CA ILE A 153 6.77 -3.21 3.73
C ILE A 153 7.87 -3.51 2.71
N ASN A 154 7.50 -3.99 1.53
CA ASN A 154 8.45 -4.52 0.55
C ASN A 154 8.64 -3.61 -0.68
N ASP A 155 7.61 -2.91 -1.13
CA ASP A 155 7.62 -2.00 -2.28
C ASP A 155 6.26 -1.29 -2.38
N GLY A 156 6.13 -0.39 -3.36
CA GLY A 156 4.89 0.29 -3.65
C GLY A 156 4.91 1.07 -4.96
N THR A 157 3.87 1.85 -5.18
CA THR A 157 3.73 2.72 -6.35
C THR A 157 3.64 4.18 -5.96
N GLY A 158 3.82 5.06 -6.94
CA GLY A 158 3.70 6.50 -6.74
C GLY A 158 4.57 6.99 -5.60
N LYS A 159 3.97 7.61 -4.59
CA LYS A 159 4.68 8.11 -3.39
C LYS A 159 5.33 7.01 -2.53
N PHE A 160 4.95 5.74 -2.73
CA PHE A 160 5.50 4.58 -2.02
C PHE A 160 6.48 3.77 -2.85
N LYS A 161 6.84 4.24 -4.04
CA LYS A 161 7.82 3.54 -4.90
C LYS A 161 9.15 3.38 -4.18
N GLY A 162 9.61 2.13 -4.06
CA GLY A 162 10.83 1.78 -3.34
C GLY A 162 10.71 1.88 -1.81
N ALA A 163 9.49 2.02 -1.26
CA ALA A 163 9.30 2.04 0.17
C ALA A 163 9.62 0.68 0.79
N THR A 164 10.41 0.69 1.86
CA THR A 164 10.71 -0.49 2.67
C THR A 164 10.67 -0.10 4.14
N GLY A 165 10.39 -1.06 5.00
CA GLY A 165 10.39 -0.80 6.44
C GLY A 165 9.60 -1.83 7.22
N THR A 166 9.54 -1.62 8.52
CA THR A 166 8.79 -2.48 9.45
C THR A 166 7.84 -1.64 10.29
N LEU A 167 6.71 -2.24 10.66
CA LEU A 167 5.71 -1.65 11.54
C LEU A 167 5.28 -2.71 12.55
N MET A 168 5.47 -2.43 13.83
CA MET A 168 4.90 -3.27 14.89
C MET A 168 3.43 -2.93 15.07
N ILE A 169 2.59 -3.95 15.07
CA ILE A 169 1.15 -3.81 15.27
C ILE A 169 0.69 -4.57 16.50
N LYS A 170 -0.40 -4.09 17.08
CA LYS A 170 -1.16 -4.76 18.12
C LYS A 170 -2.64 -4.53 17.94
N GLY A 171 -3.45 -5.49 18.32
CA GLY A 171 -4.88 -5.37 18.13
C GLY A 171 -5.68 -6.50 18.73
N LEU A 172 -6.92 -6.58 18.28
CA LEU A 172 -7.90 -7.56 18.73
C LEU A 172 -8.62 -8.18 17.53
N VAL A 173 -8.80 -9.49 17.58
CA VAL A 173 -9.68 -10.24 16.69
C VAL A 173 -11.00 -10.48 17.42
N ASP A 174 -12.09 -9.96 16.89
CA ASP A 174 -13.42 -10.35 17.34
C ASP A 174 -13.77 -11.70 16.71
N HIS A 175 -13.74 -12.76 17.49
CA HIS A 175 -14.02 -14.12 17.03
C HIS A 175 -15.47 -14.38 16.58
N ILE A 176 -16.40 -13.48 16.94
CA ILE A 176 -17.81 -13.61 16.55
C ILE A 176 -18.01 -13.06 15.14
N THR A 177 -17.50 -11.88 14.88
CA THR A 177 -17.66 -11.17 13.60
C THR A 177 -16.50 -11.40 12.64
N GLY A 178 -15.35 -11.82 13.13
CA GLY A 178 -14.10 -11.91 12.38
C GLY A 178 -13.46 -10.56 12.09
N ILE A 179 -14.01 -9.46 12.63
CA ILE A 179 -13.43 -8.12 12.47
C ILE A 179 -12.15 -8.03 13.28
N ILE A 180 -11.13 -7.45 12.67
CA ILE A 180 -9.84 -7.19 13.32
C ILE A 180 -9.68 -5.68 13.46
N THR A 181 -9.31 -5.21 14.64
CA THR A 181 -8.94 -3.81 14.87
C THR A 181 -7.49 -3.76 15.36
N PHE A 182 -6.69 -2.86 14.82
CA PHE A 182 -5.27 -2.80 15.19
C PHE A 182 -4.65 -1.43 14.98
N THR A 183 -3.63 -1.16 15.77
CA THR A 183 -2.81 0.04 15.72
C THR A 183 -1.35 -0.30 15.55
N GLY A 184 -0.60 0.63 14.99
CA GLY A 184 0.84 0.49 14.78
C GLY A 184 1.57 1.83 14.83
#